data_51299de5eb7fb6c81ada3b7957d266a0
#
_entry.id   51299de5eb7fb6c81ada3b7957d266a0
#
_cell.length_a   1.000
_cell.length_b   1.000
_cell.length_c   1.000
_cell.angle_alpha   90.00
_cell.angle_beta   90.00
_cell.angle_gamma   90.00
#
_symmetry.space_group_name_H-M   'P 1'
#
loop_
_entity.id
_entity.type
_entity.pdbx_description
1 polymer ?
#
loop_
_entity_poly.entity_id
_entity_poly.type
_entity_poly.pdbx_seq_one_letter_code
_entity_poly.pdbx_strand_id
1 'polypeptide(L)'
;MKNYLLALFLLSTFDTNSHEFNPAHLVIEQPNKNEYSYEATWMYPFKNIGKRAEVIFPNKCKTESIDLFYQGKYLNEKIEIDCSTSLKGLSIEIKDLSVLTDALITINFSEEVFEGLVNVQNNSLKIPEEINYLPSTYLRLGFSHLFDGWDHILFILGLLFCISGILNIIKTI
;
A
#
# COMPACT_ATOMS: atom_id res chain seq x y z
N MET A 1 -12.52 35.84 -30.37
CA MET A 1 -12.07 35.74 -28.96
C MET A 1 -12.23 34.36 -28.34
N LYS A 2 -13.24 33.55 -28.70
CA LYS A 2 -13.43 32.19 -28.10
C LYS A 2 -12.30 31.18 -28.40
N ASN A 3 -11.66 31.29 -29.54
CA ASN A 3 -10.65 30.31 -29.99
C ASN A 3 -9.24 30.54 -29.38
N TYR A 4 -8.95 31.74 -28.89
CA TYR A 4 -7.67 32.05 -28.28
C TYR A 4 -7.56 31.52 -26.82
N LEU A 5 -8.72 31.43 -26.10
CA LEU A 5 -8.77 30.84 -24.77
C LEU A 5 -8.49 29.33 -24.82
N LEU A 6 -8.97 28.63 -25.86
CA LEU A 6 -8.73 27.21 -26.06
C LEU A 6 -7.27 26.93 -26.42
N ALA A 7 -6.64 27.81 -27.23
CA ALA A 7 -5.24 27.70 -27.59
C ALA A 7 -4.30 27.98 -26.40
N LEU A 8 -4.67 28.88 -25.52
CA LEU A 8 -3.90 29.19 -24.30
C LEU A 8 -3.94 28.02 -23.30
N PHE A 9 -5.07 27.29 -23.23
CA PHE A 9 -5.22 26.11 -22.35
C PHE A 9 -4.41 24.91 -22.85
N LEU A 10 -4.21 24.78 -24.18
CA LEU A 10 -3.42 23.72 -24.79
C LEU A 10 -1.90 23.96 -24.72
N LEU A 11 -1.46 25.18 -24.44
CA LEU A 11 -0.05 25.53 -24.30
C LEU A 11 0.49 25.42 -22.86
N SER A 12 -0.37 25.21 -21.87
CA SER A 12 0.04 24.93 -20.48
C SER A 12 0.27 23.42 -20.31
N THR A 13 1.26 22.88 -21.00
CA THR A 13 1.84 21.60 -20.62
C THR A 13 2.67 21.84 -19.36
N PHE A 14 2.01 21.83 -18.22
CA PHE A 14 2.72 21.65 -16.96
C PHE A 14 3.28 20.24 -16.98
N ASP A 15 4.58 20.10 -16.83
CA ASP A 15 5.19 18.82 -16.49
C ASP A 15 4.58 18.38 -15.15
N THR A 16 3.47 17.69 -15.19
CA THR A 16 2.92 17.00 -14.05
C THR A 16 3.83 15.83 -13.77
N ASN A 17 4.84 16.04 -12.93
CA ASN A 17 5.49 14.94 -12.25
C ASN A 17 4.44 14.27 -11.38
N SER A 18 3.69 13.33 -11.97
CA SER A 18 2.83 12.45 -11.17
C SER A 18 3.77 11.67 -10.27
N HIS A 19 3.73 11.94 -8.98
CA HIS A 19 4.45 11.16 -8.00
C HIS A 19 3.95 9.73 -8.14
N GLU A 20 4.79 8.86 -8.68
CA GLU A 20 4.49 7.45 -8.81
C GLU A 20 4.39 6.88 -7.39
N PHE A 21 3.17 6.57 -6.96
CA PHE A 21 2.92 5.95 -5.67
C PHE A 21 3.44 4.52 -5.72
N ASN A 22 4.57 4.28 -5.09
CA ASN A 22 5.16 2.95 -4.95
C ASN A 22 5.17 2.58 -3.47
N PRO A 23 4.12 1.94 -2.95
CA PRO A 23 4.08 1.50 -1.57
C PRO A 23 5.13 0.42 -1.33
N ALA A 24 5.66 0.36 -0.12
CA ALA A 24 6.38 -0.81 0.35
C ALA A 24 5.37 -1.95 0.61
N HIS A 25 5.80 -3.20 0.49
CA HIS A 25 4.92 -4.34 0.70
C HIS A 25 5.61 -5.42 1.53
N LEU A 26 5.00 -5.81 2.64
CA LEU A 26 5.40 -6.95 3.44
C LEU A 26 4.37 -8.07 3.23
N VAL A 27 4.80 -9.16 2.63
CA VAL A 27 3.98 -10.37 2.50
C VAL A 27 4.53 -11.42 3.45
N ILE A 28 3.67 -11.95 4.30
CA ILE A 28 4.00 -13.02 5.25
C ILE A 28 3.12 -14.22 4.92
N GLU A 29 3.73 -15.38 4.75
CA GLU A 29 3.05 -16.62 4.43
C GLU A 29 3.27 -17.64 5.56
N GLN A 30 2.20 -18.32 5.96
CA GLN A 30 2.25 -19.44 6.89
C GLN A 30 2.13 -20.75 6.11
N PRO A 31 3.24 -21.47 5.85
CA PRO A 31 3.21 -22.69 5.03
C PRO A 31 2.39 -23.81 5.67
N ASN A 32 2.48 -23.95 7.00
CA ASN A 32 1.85 -25.01 7.75
C ASN A 32 0.95 -24.46 8.88
N LYS A 33 -0.31 -24.85 8.89
CA LYS A 33 -1.31 -24.41 9.88
C LYS A 33 -0.92 -24.70 11.34
N ASN A 34 -0.21 -25.78 11.58
CA ASN A 34 0.13 -26.26 12.93
C ASN A 34 1.49 -25.75 13.42
N GLU A 35 2.18 -24.94 12.64
CA GLU A 35 3.49 -24.41 12.95
C GLU A 35 3.42 -22.90 13.00
N TYR A 36 4.15 -22.28 13.93
CA TYR A 36 4.28 -20.83 14.01
C TYR A 36 5.54 -20.35 13.26
N SER A 37 5.86 -21.06 12.18
CA SER A 37 6.92 -20.73 11.24
C SER A 37 6.29 -20.00 10.04
N TYR A 38 6.93 -18.91 9.61
CA TYR A 38 6.43 -18.06 8.53
C TYR A 38 7.58 -17.70 7.60
N GLU A 39 7.25 -17.46 6.33
CA GLU A 39 8.15 -16.88 5.35
C GLU A 39 7.66 -15.46 5.02
N ALA A 40 8.54 -14.48 5.13
CA ALA A 40 8.21 -13.11 4.78
C ALA A 40 9.04 -12.62 3.60
N THR A 41 8.41 -11.81 2.75
CA THR A 41 9.08 -11.04 1.70
C THR A 41 8.82 -9.56 1.94
N TRP A 42 9.88 -8.81 2.27
CA TRP A 42 9.85 -7.37 2.41
C TRP A 42 10.29 -6.70 1.12
N MET A 43 9.36 -6.06 0.42
CA MET A 43 9.57 -5.34 -0.83
C MET A 43 9.59 -3.83 -0.54
N TYR A 44 10.77 -3.21 -0.60
CA TYR A 44 10.93 -1.78 -0.36
C TYR A 44 11.37 -1.04 -1.63
N PRO A 45 10.69 0.06 -2.04
CA PRO A 45 11.07 0.81 -3.22
C PRO A 45 12.43 1.49 -3.02
N PHE A 46 13.43 1.09 -3.82
CA PHE A 46 14.81 1.52 -3.60
C PHE A 46 15.09 2.96 -4.04
N LYS A 47 14.19 3.58 -4.83
CA LYS A 47 14.31 5.00 -5.24
C LYS A 47 14.05 6.00 -4.12
N ASN A 48 13.56 5.56 -2.97
CA ASN A 48 13.35 6.42 -1.84
C ASN A 48 14.70 6.83 -1.28
N ILE A 49 14.99 8.14 -1.41
CA ILE A 49 16.20 8.75 -0.88
C ILE A 49 16.12 8.69 0.64
N GLY A 50 16.99 7.91 1.26
CA GLY A 50 17.04 7.81 2.72
C GLY A 50 17.47 6.43 3.21
N LYS A 51 17.33 6.25 4.53
CA LYS A 51 17.55 4.97 5.18
C LYS A 51 16.44 4.00 4.79
N ARG A 52 16.82 2.76 4.52
CA ARG A 52 15.85 1.70 4.25
C ARG A 52 14.98 1.46 5.48
N ALA A 53 13.67 1.35 5.27
CA ALA A 53 12.76 0.96 6.34
C ALA A 53 13.01 -0.49 6.78
N GLU A 54 12.95 -0.71 8.09
CA GLU A 54 13.20 -1.98 8.74
C GLU A 54 11.92 -2.53 9.35
N VAL A 55 11.65 -3.81 9.12
CA VAL A 55 10.52 -4.52 9.73
C VAL A 55 10.95 -5.08 11.08
N ILE A 56 10.22 -4.70 12.13
CA ILE A 56 10.45 -5.20 13.49
C ILE A 56 9.33 -6.17 13.84
N PHE A 57 9.71 -7.42 13.96
CA PHE A 57 8.81 -8.49 14.39
C PHE A 57 8.69 -8.55 15.91
N PRO A 58 7.60 -9.14 16.43
CA PRO A 58 7.41 -9.31 17.88
C PRO A 58 8.57 -10.07 18.54
N ASN A 59 8.88 -9.74 19.80
CA ASN A 59 9.97 -10.39 20.58
C ASN A 59 9.78 -11.91 20.75
N LYS A 60 8.58 -12.42 20.49
CA LYS A 60 8.26 -13.85 20.52
C LYS A 60 8.72 -14.60 19.27
N CYS A 61 9.21 -13.88 18.27
CA CYS A 61 9.65 -14.40 16.99
C CYS A 61 11.16 -14.21 16.83
N LYS A 62 11.82 -15.22 16.32
CA LYS A 62 13.19 -15.15 15.82
C LYS A 62 13.12 -14.95 14.32
N THR A 63 13.96 -14.10 13.78
CA THR A 63 13.99 -13.79 12.35
C THR A 63 15.39 -13.98 11.80
N GLU A 64 15.47 -14.56 10.61
CA GLU A 64 16.72 -14.71 9.85
C GLU A 64 16.50 -14.19 8.43
N SER A 65 17.35 -13.24 8.00
CA SER A 65 17.34 -12.76 6.62
C SER A 65 18.12 -13.74 5.74
N ILE A 66 17.43 -14.36 4.75
CA ILE A 66 18.02 -15.42 3.93
C ILE A 66 18.58 -14.85 2.65
N ASP A 67 17.86 -13.93 2.02
CA ASP A 67 18.20 -13.44 0.68
C ASP A 67 17.83 -11.97 0.52
N LEU A 68 18.67 -11.24 -0.22
CA LEU A 68 18.46 -9.83 -0.55
C LEU A 68 18.72 -9.62 -2.04
N PHE A 69 17.67 -9.29 -2.79
CA PHE A 69 17.77 -9.15 -4.24
C PHE A 69 16.93 -7.99 -4.79
N TYR A 70 17.37 -7.47 -5.94
CA TYR A 70 16.63 -6.43 -6.66
C TYR A 70 15.67 -7.04 -7.66
N GLN A 71 14.43 -6.55 -7.69
CA GLN A 71 13.44 -6.90 -8.70
C GLN A 71 12.67 -5.64 -9.12
N GLY A 72 12.88 -5.21 -10.36
CA GLY A 72 12.26 -3.98 -10.87
C GLY A 72 12.68 -2.75 -10.07
N LYS A 73 11.72 -2.10 -9.42
CA LYS A 73 11.92 -0.90 -8.60
C LYS A 73 12.09 -1.21 -7.11
N TYR A 74 12.09 -2.49 -6.72
CA TYR A 74 12.08 -2.92 -5.33
C TYR A 74 13.37 -3.64 -4.95
N LEU A 75 13.83 -3.35 -3.75
CA LEU A 75 14.76 -4.19 -3.03
C LEU A 75 13.93 -5.17 -2.20
N ASN A 76 14.07 -6.45 -2.47
CA ASN A 76 13.35 -7.52 -1.81
C ASN A 76 14.26 -8.22 -0.81
N GLU A 77 13.72 -8.51 0.37
CA GLU A 77 14.38 -9.30 1.40
C GLU A 77 13.47 -10.45 1.77
N LYS A 78 14.01 -11.67 1.70
CA LYS A 78 13.37 -12.86 2.22
C LYS A 78 13.80 -13.10 3.65
N ILE A 79 12.83 -13.31 4.52
CA ILE A 79 13.02 -13.44 5.96
C ILE A 79 12.28 -14.70 6.42
N GLU A 80 12.99 -15.61 7.07
CA GLU A 80 12.37 -16.70 7.83
C GLU A 80 12.02 -16.20 9.23
N ILE A 81 10.84 -16.58 9.71
CA ILE A 81 10.30 -16.15 10.99
C ILE A 81 9.84 -17.39 11.76
N ASP A 82 10.43 -17.62 12.90
CA ASP A 82 10.05 -18.71 13.80
C ASP A 82 9.56 -18.12 15.14
N CYS A 83 8.28 -18.32 15.41
CA CYS A 83 7.61 -17.73 16.57
C CYS A 83 7.24 -18.80 17.60
N SER A 84 7.27 -18.43 18.88
CA SER A 84 6.79 -19.30 19.96
C SER A 84 5.26 -19.37 20.04
N THR A 85 4.53 -18.48 19.36
CA THR A 85 3.06 -18.40 19.33
C THR A 85 2.63 -17.88 17.95
N SER A 86 1.33 -17.98 17.66
CA SER A 86 0.75 -17.35 16.45
C SER A 86 1.05 -15.86 16.40
N LEU A 87 1.19 -15.31 15.19
CA LEU A 87 1.25 -13.86 14.96
C LEU A 87 -0.04 -13.14 15.28
N LYS A 88 -1.18 -13.84 15.34
CA LYS A 88 -2.47 -13.26 15.76
C LYS A 88 -2.38 -12.68 17.18
N GLY A 89 -2.94 -11.50 17.38
CA GLY A 89 -2.87 -10.75 18.63
C GLY A 89 -1.58 -9.96 18.85
N LEU A 90 -0.53 -10.19 18.03
CA LEU A 90 0.76 -9.52 18.11
C LEU A 90 0.78 -8.27 17.20
N SER A 91 1.84 -7.47 17.32
CA SER A 91 2.03 -6.26 16.51
C SER A 91 3.34 -6.34 15.72
N ILE A 92 3.30 -5.89 14.48
CA ILE A 92 4.46 -5.69 13.61
C ILE A 92 4.68 -4.18 13.50
N GLU A 93 5.92 -3.73 13.61
CA GLU A 93 6.31 -2.33 13.48
C GLU A 93 7.24 -2.16 12.28
N ILE A 94 7.10 -1.05 11.54
CA ILE A 94 8.04 -0.68 10.48
C ILE A 94 8.71 0.62 10.89
N LYS A 95 10.03 0.57 11.09
CA LYS A 95 10.85 1.73 11.43
C LYS A 95 11.45 2.39 10.20
N ASP A 96 11.76 3.68 10.34
CA ASP A 96 12.42 4.49 9.31
C ASP A 96 11.65 4.54 7.97
N LEU A 97 10.31 4.37 8.01
CA LEU A 97 9.47 4.50 6.82
C LEU A 97 9.51 5.95 6.31
N SER A 98 9.71 6.12 5.00
CA SER A 98 9.69 7.46 4.39
C SER A 98 8.30 8.10 4.46
N VAL A 99 8.24 9.43 4.64
CA VAL A 99 6.97 10.21 4.62
C VAL A 99 6.18 10.04 3.32
N LEU A 100 6.86 9.68 2.24
CA LEU A 100 6.29 9.51 0.90
C LEU A 100 5.94 8.04 0.59
N THR A 101 6.09 7.14 1.57
CA THR A 101 5.92 5.70 1.35
C THR A 101 5.05 5.11 2.43
N ASP A 102 3.88 4.63 2.05
CA ASP A 102 3.08 3.76 2.89
C ASP A 102 3.56 2.31 2.71
N ALA A 103 3.30 1.47 3.70
CA ALA A 103 3.60 0.04 3.60
C ALA A 103 2.32 -0.78 3.80
N LEU A 104 2.04 -1.64 2.83
CA LEU A 104 0.97 -2.63 2.92
C LEU A 104 1.53 -3.91 3.54
N ILE A 105 0.88 -4.41 4.56
CA ILE A 105 1.20 -5.69 5.20
C ILE A 105 0.11 -6.68 4.85
N THR A 106 0.48 -7.77 4.20
CA THR A 106 -0.42 -8.90 3.88
C THR A 106 0.10 -10.13 4.61
N ILE A 107 -0.75 -10.76 5.41
CA ILE A 107 -0.43 -12.00 6.10
C ILE A 107 -1.38 -13.08 5.63
N ASN A 108 -0.84 -14.06 4.94
CA ASN A 108 -1.54 -15.23 4.46
C ASN A 108 -1.40 -16.34 5.52
N PHE A 109 -2.38 -16.41 6.42
CA PHE A 109 -2.55 -17.59 7.25
C PHE A 109 -3.13 -18.72 6.39
N SER A 110 -2.97 -19.97 6.82
CA SER A 110 -3.38 -21.13 6.01
C SER A 110 -4.85 -21.11 5.54
N GLU A 111 -5.75 -20.40 6.25
CA GLU A 111 -7.19 -20.34 5.93
C GLU A 111 -7.72 -18.90 5.85
N GLU A 112 -6.94 -17.92 6.22
CA GLU A 112 -7.38 -16.53 6.37
C GLU A 112 -6.31 -15.58 5.86
N VAL A 113 -6.72 -14.46 5.31
CA VAL A 113 -5.82 -13.40 4.88
C VAL A 113 -6.09 -12.15 5.71
N PHE A 114 -5.05 -11.58 6.26
CA PHE A 114 -5.09 -10.30 6.96
C PHE A 114 -4.31 -9.26 6.17
N GLU A 115 -4.89 -8.08 6.03
CA GLU A 115 -4.26 -6.94 5.37
C GLU A 115 -4.33 -5.70 6.25
N GLY A 116 -3.26 -4.95 6.28
CA GLY A 116 -3.18 -3.71 7.01
C GLY A 116 -2.23 -2.72 6.36
N LEU A 117 -2.45 -1.45 6.63
CA LEU A 117 -1.64 -0.36 6.13
C LEU A 117 -0.93 0.32 7.30
N VAL A 118 0.36 0.60 7.13
CA VAL A 118 1.17 1.41 8.04
C VAL A 118 1.78 2.58 7.29
N ASN A 119 1.95 3.67 8.00
CA ASN A 119 2.60 4.89 7.51
C ASN A 119 3.49 5.50 8.61
N VAL A 120 4.11 6.62 8.32
CA VAL A 120 5.00 7.30 9.27
C VAL A 120 4.31 7.70 10.58
N GLN A 121 3.01 8.06 10.53
CA GLN A 121 2.25 8.49 11.71
C GLN A 121 1.75 7.29 12.52
N ASN A 122 1.49 6.17 11.85
CA ASN A 122 1.03 4.93 12.45
C ASN A 122 1.88 3.76 11.92
N ASN A 123 3.07 3.62 12.48
CA ASN A 123 4.10 2.69 12.03
C ASN A 123 3.97 1.28 12.62
N SER A 124 2.96 1.05 13.45
CA SER A 124 2.70 -0.25 14.08
C SER A 124 1.32 -0.78 13.70
N LEU A 125 1.26 -2.04 13.31
CA LEU A 125 0.03 -2.74 12.96
C LEU A 125 -0.21 -3.91 13.92
N LYS A 126 -1.32 -3.83 14.67
CA LYS A 126 -1.77 -4.94 15.52
C LYS A 126 -2.58 -5.93 14.69
N ILE A 127 -2.16 -7.19 14.69
CA ILE A 127 -2.87 -8.29 14.02
C ILE A 127 -4.04 -8.71 14.92
N PRO A 128 -5.29 -8.74 14.45
CA PRO A 128 -6.42 -9.18 15.26
C PRO A 128 -6.32 -10.67 15.61
N GLU A 129 -6.92 -11.07 16.71
CA GLU A 129 -7.01 -12.49 17.10
C GLU A 129 -7.98 -13.25 16.19
N GLU A 130 -9.09 -12.60 15.80
CA GLU A 130 -10.06 -13.11 14.85
C GLU A 130 -10.05 -12.23 13.59
N ILE A 131 -9.84 -12.86 12.43
CA ILE A 131 -9.80 -12.17 11.15
C ILE A 131 -11.18 -12.29 10.50
N ASN A 132 -11.91 -11.19 10.49
CA ASN A 132 -13.18 -11.10 9.78
C ASN A 132 -12.94 -10.71 8.31
N TYR A 133 -13.43 -11.51 7.39
CA TYR A 133 -13.37 -11.26 5.94
C TYR A 133 -14.21 -10.03 5.54
N LEU A 134 -13.67 -8.86 5.74
CA LEU A 134 -14.20 -7.66 5.10
C LEU A 134 -13.07 -7.05 4.27
N PRO A 135 -13.25 -6.86 2.96
CA PRO A 135 -12.25 -6.19 2.09
C PRO A 135 -12.18 -4.68 2.39
N SER A 136 -12.22 -4.34 3.71
CA SER A 136 -12.36 -2.97 4.19
C SER A 136 -11.10 -2.14 3.97
N THR A 137 -9.92 -2.76 3.95
CA THR A 137 -8.64 -2.05 3.86
C THR A 137 -8.45 -1.43 2.49
N TYR A 138 -8.68 -2.18 1.42
CA TYR A 138 -8.61 -1.64 0.05
C TYR A 138 -9.74 -0.67 -0.25
N LEU A 139 -10.94 -0.94 0.26
CA LEU A 139 -12.07 -0.02 0.12
C LEU A 139 -11.76 1.31 0.82
N ARG A 140 -11.27 1.25 2.06
CA ARG A 140 -10.88 2.43 2.84
C ARG A 140 -9.73 3.19 2.17
N LEU A 141 -8.71 2.47 1.68
CA LEU A 141 -7.59 3.05 0.96
C LEU A 141 -8.06 3.74 -0.33
N GLY A 142 -8.93 3.09 -1.11
CA GLY A 142 -9.52 3.66 -2.32
C GLY A 142 -10.37 4.92 -2.04
N PHE A 143 -11.16 4.90 -0.97
CA PHE A 143 -11.91 6.07 -0.53
C PHE A 143 -10.98 7.20 -0.08
N SER A 144 -9.99 6.93 0.78
CA SER A 144 -9.02 7.93 1.22
C SER A 144 -8.31 8.55 0.03
N HIS A 145 -7.78 7.71 -0.87
CA HIS A 145 -7.09 8.18 -2.08
C HIS A 145 -7.98 9.05 -2.99
N LEU A 146 -9.26 8.69 -3.12
CA LEU A 146 -10.22 9.48 -3.91
C LEU A 146 -10.48 10.85 -3.28
N PHE A 147 -10.61 10.93 -1.96
CA PHE A 147 -10.90 12.19 -1.26
C PHE A 147 -9.66 13.04 -1.00
N ASP A 148 -8.48 12.45 -0.86
CA ASP A 148 -7.21 13.17 -0.72
C ASP A 148 -6.74 13.74 -2.07
N GLY A 149 -7.18 13.16 -3.19
CA GLY A 149 -6.91 13.65 -4.55
C GLY A 149 -7.93 14.67 -5.05
N TRP A 150 -7.78 15.94 -4.68
CA TRP A 150 -8.63 17.04 -5.19
C TRP A 150 -8.68 17.12 -6.72
N ASP A 151 -7.63 16.74 -7.41
CA ASP A 151 -7.53 16.64 -8.86
C ASP A 151 -8.52 15.60 -9.42
N HIS A 152 -8.69 14.45 -8.77
CA HIS A 152 -9.67 13.44 -9.15
C HIS A 152 -11.11 13.96 -9.00
N ILE A 153 -11.41 14.65 -7.90
CA ILE A 153 -12.72 15.26 -7.66
C ILE A 153 -13.02 16.33 -8.70
N LEU A 154 -12.05 17.21 -8.99
CA LEU A 154 -12.18 18.23 -10.01
C LEU A 154 -12.33 17.64 -11.42
N PHE A 155 -11.64 16.56 -11.72
CA PHE A 155 -11.77 15.83 -12.98
C PHE A 155 -13.18 15.25 -13.14
N ILE A 156 -13.71 14.56 -12.12
CA ILE A 156 -15.08 14.02 -12.13
C ILE A 156 -16.11 15.14 -12.29
N LEU A 157 -15.96 16.24 -11.56
CA LEU A 157 -16.82 17.42 -11.70
C LEU A 157 -16.74 18.01 -13.12
N GLY A 158 -15.55 18.12 -13.68
CA GLY A 158 -15.34 18.57 -15.06
C GLY A 158 -16.05 17.69 -16.07
N LEU A 159 -15.98 16.36 -15.91
CA LEU A 159 -16.72 15.41 -16.75
C LEU A 159 -18.22 15.59 -16.60
N LEU A 160 -18.74 15.76 -15.38
CA LEU A 160 -20.18 15.98 -15.13
C LEU A 160 -20.69 17.26 -15.79
N PHE A 161 -19.88 18.32 -15.85
CA PHE A 161 -20.24 19.56 -16.56
C PHE A 161 -20.20 19.41 -18.08
N CYS A 162 -19.37 18.52 -18.62
CA CYS A 162 -19.22 18.29 -20.05
C CYS A 162 -20.29 17.34 -20.62
N ILE A 163 -20.85 16.47 -19.78
CA ILE A 163 -21.77 15.41 -20.20
C ILE A 163 -23.21 15.80 -19.82
N SER A 164 -24.04 16.03 -20.80
CA SER A 164 -25.48 16.28 -20.59
C SER A 164 -26.27 14.98 -20.66
N GLY A 165 -26.91 14.65 -19.54
CA GLY A 165 -27.81 13.50 -19.40
C GLY A 165 -27.23 12.29 -18.66
N ILE A 166 -28.00 11.76 -17.70
CA ILE A 166 -27.64 10.65 -16.81
C ILE A 166 -27.21 9.38 -17.58
N LEU A 167 -27.87 9.06 -18.68
CA LEU A 167 -27.53 7.89 -19.50
C LEU A 167 -26.14 7.99 -20.17
N ASN A 168 -25.74 9.21 -20.51
CA ASN A 168 -24.42 9.45 -21.08
C ASN A 168 -23.30 9.36 -20.03
N ILE A 169 -23.59 9.76 -18.79
CA ILE A 169 -22.68 9.60 -17.65
C ILE A 169 -22.39 8.11 -17.40
N ILE A 170 -23.43 7.27 -17.35
CA ILE A 170 -23.30 5.82 -17.13
C ILE A 170 -22.51 5.12 -18.25
N LYS A 171 -22.55 5.65 -19.47
CA LYS A 171 -21.77 5.07 -20.60
C LYS A 171 -20.30 5.50 -20.61
N THR A 172 -19.96 6.54 -19.87
CA THR A 172 -18.60 7.12 -19.86
C THR A 172 -17.77 6.63 -18.67
N ILE A 173 -18.42 6.16 -17.60
CA ILE A 173 -17.80 5.49 -16.43
C ILE A 173 -17.81 3.99 -16.65
#